data_6956b2adafeda768c5b02083ac1131a2
#
_entry.id   6956b2adafeda768c5b02083ac1131a2
#
_cell.length_a   1.000
_cell.length_b   1.000
_cell.length_c   1.000
_cell.angle_alpha   90.00
_cell.angle_beta   90.00
_cell.angle_gamma   90.00
#
_symmetry.space_group_name_H-M   'P 1'
#
loop_
_entity.id
_entity.type
_entity.pdbx_description
1 polymer ?
#
loop_
_entity_poly.entity_id
_entity_poly.type
_entity_poly.pdbx_seq_one_letter_code
_entity_poly.pdbx_strand_id
1 'polypeptide(L)'
;MFSTGWFRRLACAVLVAPCAAFGTRSAVAEAAAPSVFAEAAPAQAAAEATLYRVFLRDGSTLVSYGEFARVGDRVVVSIPLGGSDEAPELQLLSLPSDSVDWEKTDAYADSARAARYAQTRGPDDYALLSNAVTIALNDIGVTPDPQRKAEMAAEARQNVMKWAAEHYGYRAKDVAGLAGLFDSVIAETRGAAGFDLSLVANMAEAPSVPMLPPPSVRESVEQAMRAAALAPDAGERTSLLKSIQKVLASIDGRPEWAAAMRARAGAALALEERTDHAYGMLIRDSVRLADRYARNADVTGVERVVRRVLREDDRLGQRRPNEVAAALATLDASLDGARRLRLARDSYAARTALLRAYQVAIAGPVSAMQTSRGSLDDIRRLAGPSQARLTRLSARVAASVKELAAASVPGEAAVAHDLLRNAVTLAGRAADGRLKAIATGSMQDAWDASSAAAGALMLFDRATDELRQIIGK
;
A
#
# COMPACT_ATOMS: atom_id res chain seq x y z
N MET A 1 33.64 4.95 15.43
CA MET A 1 33.01 5.75 16.47
C MET A 1 31.53 5.75 16.18
N PHE A 2 30.82 5.10 17.00
CA PHE A 2 29.46 4.83 17.31
C PHE A 2 28.47 5.97 17.09
N SER A 3 27.29 5.68 16.53
CA SER A 3 26.03 6.11 17.12
C SER A 3 24.87 5.24 16.60
N THR A 4 24.34 4.52 17.50
CA THR A 4 23.14 3.70 17.59
C THR A 4 21.84 4.52 17.46
N GLY A 5 20.87 4.05 16.74
CA GLY A 5 19.65 3.46 17.17
C GLY A 5 18.42 4.33 17.22
N TRP A 6 17.28 3.94 16.76
CA TRP A 6 16.03 3.85 17.53
C TRP A 6 14.89 3.33 16.64
N PHE A 7 14.64 2.04 16.80
CA PHE A 7 13.38 1.43 16.38
C PHE A 7 12.32 1.65 17.48
N ARG A 8 11.22 2.31 17.16
CA ARG A 8 9.99 2.27 17.97
C ARG A 8 8.99 1.31 17.34
N ARG A 9 8.77 0.20 18.01
CA ARG A 9 7.69 -0.75 17.75
C ARG A 9 6.36 -0.17 18.25
N LEU A 10 5.35 -0.13 17.38
CA LEU A 10 3.94 0.01 17.77
C LEU A 10 3.28 -1.35 17.57
N ALA A 11 2.88 -1.94 18.70
CA ALA A 11 2.07 -3.16 18.76
C ALA A 11 0.59 -2.76 18.66
N CYS A 12 -0.13 -3.23 17.65
CA CYS A 12 -1.58 -3.23 17.62
C CYS A 12 -2.08 -4.59 18.04
N ALA A 13 -2.76 -4.64 19.21
CA ALA A 13 -3.48 -5.78 19.69
C ALA A 13 -4.75 -6.00 18.89
N VAL A 14 -4.92 -7.19 18.30
CA VAL A 14 -6.16 -7.64 17.69
C VAL A 14 -6.91 -8.48 18.70
N LEU A 15 -8.06 -7.99 19.13
CA LEU A 15 -9.06 -8.71 19.92
C LEU A 15 -9.86 -9.63 18.98
N VAL A 16 -9.74 -10.93 19.22
CA VAL A 16 -10.58 -11.96 18.59
C VAL A 16 -11.73 -12.27 19.53
N ALA A 17 -12.97 -12.08 19.08
CA ALA A 17 -14.17 -12.64 19.71
C ALA A 17 -14.79 -13.68 18.77
N PRO A 18 -15.22 -14.85 19.28
CA PRO A 18 -15.93 -15.84 18.48
C PRO A 18 -17.44 -15.61 18.58
N CYS A 19 -18.15 -15.63 17.45
CA CYS A 19 -19.59 -15.81 17.41
C CYS A 19 -19.96 -16.98 16.51
N ALA A 20 -20.79 -17.84 17.09
CA ALA A 20 -21.32 -19.06 16.53
C ALA A 20 -22.40 -18.81 15.47
N ALA A 21 -22.53 -19.82 14.64
CA ALA A 21 -23.52 -20.15 13.62
C ALA A 21 -24.96 -19.64 13.80
N PHE A 22 -25.54 -19.15 12.69
CA PHE A 22 -26.86 -19.56 12.21
C PHE A 22 -26.96 -19.28 10.70
N GLY A 23 -27.28 -20.29 9.93
CA GLY A 23 -27.45 -20.19 8.49
C GLY A 23 -28.77 -19.59 8.10
N THR A 24 -28.75 -18.69 7.11
CA THR A 24 -29.85 -18.48 6.18
C THR A 24 -29.25 -18.07 4.83
N ARG A 25 -29.61 -18.82 3.79
CA ARG A 25 -29.36 -18.46 2.39
C ARG A 25 -30.11 -17.18 2.10
N SER A 26 -29.39 -16.13 1.75
CA SER A 26 -29.94 -14.96 1.09
C SER A 26 -29.08 -14.63 -0.12
N ALA A 27 -29.77 -14.45 -1.25
CA ALA A 27 -29.21 -14.08 -2.53
C ALA A 27 -28.38 -12.81 -2.40
N VAL A 28 -27.11 -12.90 -2.76
CA VAL A 28 -26.24 -11.71 -2.86
C VAL A 28 -26.63 -11.00 -4.15
N ALA A 29 -27.43 -9.95 -4.02
CA ALA A 29 -27.51 -8.90 -5.02
C ALA A 29 -26.17 -8.15 -4.95
N GLU A 30 -25.40 -8.24 -6.01
CA GLU A 30 -24.18 -7.48 -6.28
C GLU A 30 -24.56 -5.99 -6.34
N ALA A 31 -24.45 -5.32 -5.20
CA ALA A 31 -24.57 -3.88 -5.13
C ALA A 31 -23.28 -3.28 -5.69
N ALA A 32 -23.30 -2.90 -6.96
CA ALA A 32 -22.33 -2.01 -7.56
C ALA A 32 -22.19 -0.77 -6.66
N ALA A 33 -20.99 -0.53 -6.15
CA ALA A 33 -20.66 0.71 -5.47
C ALA A 33 -20.92 1.88 -6.44
N PRO A 34 -21.65 2.93 -6.03
CA PRO A 34 -21.80 4.10 -6.86
C PRO A 34 -20.42 4.75 -7.00
N SER A 35 -19.89 4.77 -8.22
CA SER A 35 -18.81 5.65 -8.60
C SER A 35 -19.32 7.09 -8.42
N VAL A 36 -18.90 7.73 -7.33
CA VAL A 36 -19.07 9.17 -7.14
C VAL A 36 -18.04 9.86 -8.04
N PHE A 37 -18.19 9.75 -9.34
CA PHE A 37 -17.66 10.74 -10.25
C PHE A 37 -18.73 11.82 -10.37
N ALA A 38 -18.36 12.98 -9.85
CA ALA A 38 -19.12 14.19 -9.88
C ALA A 38 -19.73 14.39 -11.28
N GLU A 39 -21.04 14.45 -11.30
CA GLU A 39 -21.83 14.99 -12.38
C GLU A 39 -21.26 16.34 -12.77
N ALA A 40 -20.91 16.48 -14.05
CA ALA A 40 -20.31 17.67 -14.62
C ALA A 40 -21.12 18.90 -14.22
N ALA A 41 -20.49 19.85 -13.54
CA ALA A 41 -21.07 21.15 -13.28
C ALA A 41 -21.56 21.78 -14.60
N PRO A 42 -22.72 22.43 -14.61
CA PRO A 42 -23.35 22.90 -15.85
C PRO A 42 -22.46 23.90 -16.58
N ALA A 43 -22.53 23.86 -17.89
CA ALA A 43 -21.75 24.62 -18.88
C ALA A 43 -21.72 26.17 -18.69
N GLN A 44 -22.41 26.73 -17.71
CA GLN A 44 -22.38 28.14 -17.38
C GLN A 44 -21.07 28.65 -16.74
N ALA A 45 -20.22 27.73 -16.20
CA ALA A 45 -18.92 28.11 -15.67
C ALA A 45 -17.84 28.27 -16.77
N ALA A 46 -18.11 27.90 -17.99
CA ALA A 46 -17.14 27.92 -19.09
C ALA A 46 -16.88 29.33 -19.67
N ALA A 47 -17.84 30.23 -19.57
CA ALA A 47 -17.73 31.58 -20.18
C ALA A 47 -16.78 32.54 -19.45
N GLU A 48 -16.28 32.20 -18.26
CA GLU A 48 -15.44 33.09 -17.43
C GLU A 48 -14.13 32.44 -16.96
N ALA A 49 -13.72 31.31 -17.54
CA ALA A 49 -12.52 30.65 -17.06
C ALA A 49 -11.26 31.41 -17.49
N THR A 50 -10.56 31.92 -16.52
CA THR A 50 -9.26 32.60 -16.73
C THR A 50 -8.24 31.57 -17.20
N LEU A 51 -7.48 31.91 -18.26
CA LEU A 51 -6.36 31.11 -18.72
C LEU A 51 -5.15 31.34 -17.82
N TYR A 52 -4.68 30.31 -17.16
CA TYR A 52 -3.43 30.31 -16.41
C TYR A 52 -2.30 29.76 -17.27
N ARG A 53 -1.06 30.08 -16.91
CA ARG A 53 0.12 29.53 -17.58
C ARG A 53 1.03 28.87 -16.57
N VAL A 54 1.49 27.67 -16.92
CA VAL A 54 2.51 26.95 -16.20
C VAL A 54 3.80 27.06 -17.01
N PHE A 55 4.80 27.67 -16.42
CA PHE A 55 6.13 27.83 -17.01
C PHE A 55 6.98 26.61 -16.69
N LEU A 56 7.63 26.04 -17.68
CA LEU A 56 8.52 24.92 -17.51
C LEU A 56 9.98 25.38 -17.44
N ARG A 57 10.83 24.60 -16.79
CA ARG A 57 12.25 24.92 -16.64
C ARG A 57 13.02 24.95 -17.96
N ASP A 58 12.51 24.29 -19.01
CA ASP A 58 13.07 24.37 -20.36
C ASP A 58 12.74 25.68 -21.10
N GLY A 59 12.05 26.61 -20.42
CA GLY A 59 11.62 27.90 -20.97
C GLY A 59 10.32 27.83 -21.74
N SER A 60 9.71 26.68 -21.90
CA SER A 60 8.42 26.54 -22.55
C SER A 60 7.26 26.83 -21.60
N THR A 61 6.06 27.03 -22.14
CA THR A 61 4.86 27.30 -21.35
C THR A 61 3.73 26.36 -21.73
N LEU A 62 2.87 26.03 -20.75
CA LEU A 62 1.63 25.31 -20.94
C LEU A 62 0.47 26.19 -20.48
N VAL A 63 -0.63 26.18 -21.25
CA VAL A 63 -1.87 26.85 -20.87
C VAL A 63 -2.72 25.89 -20.07
N SER A 64 -3.23 26.37 -18.93
CA SER A 64 -4.25 25.70 -18.15
C SER A 64 -5.55 26.49 -18.22
N TYR A 65 -6.64 25.82 -18.57
CA TYR A 65 -7.98 26.36 -18.51
C TYR A 65 -8.48 26.24 -17.06
N GLY A 66 -8.53 27.37 -16.37
CA GLY A 66 -8.67 27.39 -14.92
C GLY A 66 -7.36 27.16 -14.17
N GLU A 67 -7.44 27.24 -12.87
CA GLU A 67 -6.28 27.17 -11.98
C GLU A 67 -5.71 25.74 -11.94
N PHE A 68 -4.40 25.61 -11.93
CA PHE A 68 -3.72 24.33 -11.76
C PHE A 68 -3.69 23.90 -10.28
N ALA A 69 -3.67 22.59 -10.04
CA ALA A 69 -3.60 22.01 -8.70
C ALA A 69 -2.23 21.37 -8.44
N ARG A 70 -1.67 21.58 -7.24
CA ARG A 70 -0.46 20.90 -6.76
C ARG A 70 -0.87 19.69 -5.91
N VAL A 71 -0.46 18.51 -6.31
CA VAL A 71 -0.81 17.25 -5.63
C VAL A 71 0.47 16.44 -5.39
N GLY A 72 1.03 16.56 -4.20
CA GLY A 72 2.30 15.91 -3.86
C GLY A 72 3.46 16.38 -4.75
N ASP A 73 4.07 15.47 -5.48
CA ASP A 73 5.16 15.70 -6.42
C ASP A 73 4.69 16.02 -7.86
N ARG A 74 3.38 16.27 -8.03
CA ARG A 74 2.76 16.51 -9.33
C ARG A 74 1.99 17.82 -9.38
N VAL A 75 1.85 18.35 -10.58
CA VAL A 75 0.92 19.45 -10.90
C VAL A 75 -0.09 18.97 -11.91
N VAL A 76 -1.38 19.21 -11.63
CA VAL A 76 -2.49 18.86 -12.51
C VAL A 76 -2.93 20.12 -13.25
N VAL A 77 -2.98 20.05 -14.58
CA VAL A 77 -3.37 21.12 -15.48
C VAL A 77 -4.50 20.68 -16.40
N SER A 78 -5.38 21.62 -16.77
CA SER A 78 -6.47 21.40 -17.72
C SER A 78 -6.08 22.02 -19.05
N ILE A 79 -5.67 21.22 -20.03
CA ILE A 79 -5.22 21.72 -21.34
C ILE A 79 -6.43 21.81 -22.28
N PRO A 80 -6.74 22.98 -22.87
CA PRO A 80 -7.78 23.10 -23.86
C PRO A 80 -7.30 22.53 -25.21
N LEU A 81 -8.02 21.54 -25.73
CA LEU A 81 -7.72 20.88 -27.00
C LEU A 81 -8.98 20.77 -27.83
N GLY A 82 -9.24 21.75 -28.69
CA GLY A 82 -10.42 21.76 -29.55
C GLY A 82 -11.69 22.24 -28.83
N GLY A 83 -12.85 22.08 -29.48
CA GLY A 83 -14.12 22.70 -29.05
C GLY A 83 -14.24 24.14 -29.56
N SER A 84 -15.20 24.89 -29.03
CA SER A 84 -15.33 26.33 -29.25
C SER A 84 -14.68 27.11 -28.09
N ASP A 85 -14.46 28.40 -28.30
CA ASP A 85 -13.95 29.28 -27.24
C ASP A 85 -14.88 29.30 -26.00
N GLU A 86 -16.19 29.09 -26.21
CA GLU A 86 -17.21 29.03 -25.16
C GLU A 86 -17.29 27.67 -24.46
N ALA A 87 -16.91 26.58 -25.15
CA ALA A 87 -16.95 25.21 -24.62
C ALA A 87 -15.73 24.41 -25.12
N PRO A 88 -14.54 24.66 -24.59
CA PRO A 88 -13.34 23.94 -24.99
C PRO A 88 -13.37 22.48 -24.49
N GLU A 89 -12.92 21.54 -25.32
CA GLU A 89 -12.63 20.18 -24.89
C GLU A 89 -11.38 20.21 -24.01
N LEU A 90 -11.55 19.89 -22.70
CA LEU A 90 -10.46 19.93 -21.74
C LEU A 90 -9.86 18.54 -21.51
N GLN A 91 -8.54 18.48 -21.52
CA GLN A 91 -7.80 17.28 -21.13
C GLN A 91 -7.04 17.54 -19.83
N LEU A 92 -7.37 16.79 -18.79
CA LEU A 92 -6.58 16.79 -17.55
C LEU A 92 -5.26 16.05 -17.76
N LEU A 93 -4.20 16.61 -17.24
CA LEU A 93 -2.86 16.06 -17.32
C LEU A 93 -2.09 16.29 -16.03
N SER A 94 -1.38 15.26 -15.57
CA SER A 94 -0.45 15.33 -14.45
C SER A 94 0.97 15.50 -14.96
N LEU A 95 1.70 16.48 -14.45
CA LEU A 95 3.11 16.74 -14.77
C LEU A 95 3.98 16.60 -13.51
N PRO A 96 5.24 16.20 -13.63
CA PRO A 96 6.17 16.25 -12.52
C PRO A 96 6.38 17.70 -12.03
N SER A 97 6.28 17.93 -10.72
CA SER A 97 6.43 19.26 -10.12
C SER A 97 7.84 19.85 -10.30
N ASP A 98 8.85 19.00 -10.46
CA ASP A 98 10.24 19.39 -10.70
C ASP A 98 10.49 19.94 -12.12
N SER A 99 9.59 19.66 -13.06
CA SER A 99 9.65 20.24 -14.41
C SER A 99 9.17 21.69 -14.46
N VAL A 100 8.51 22.20 -13.42
CA VAL A 100 7.88 23.53 -13.36
C VAL A 100 8.83 24.57 -12.78
N ASP A 101 8.87 25.74 -13.41
CA ASP A 101 9.46 26.99 -12.87
C ASP A 101 8.39 27.65 -11.99
N TRP A 102 8.43 27.38 -10.70
CA TRP A 102 7.43 27.84 -9.74
C TRP A 102 7.44 29.35 -9.52
N GLU A 103 8.61 29.98 -9.58
CA GLU A 103 8.73 31.41 -9.39
C GLU A 103 7.93 32.17 -10.47
N LYS A 104 8.15 31.82 -11.74
CA LYS A 104 7.40 32.43 -12.85
C LYS A 104 5.94 32.01 -12.89
N THR A 105 5.64 30.76 -12.57
CA THR A 105 4.29 30.22 -12.58
C THR A 105 3.43 30.90 -11.52
N ASP A 106 3.94 31.05 -10.29
CA ASP A 106 3.22 31.68 -9.18
C ASP A 106 3.04 33.19 -9.44
N ALA A 107 4.10 33.90 -9.91
CA ALA A 107 4.00 35.31 -10.23
C ALA A 107 2.94 35.58 -11.33
N TYR A 108 2.87 34.70 -12.35
CA TYR A 108 1.83 34.81 -13.38
C TYR A 108 0.44 34.47 -12.82
N ALA A 109 0.32 33.42 -11.99
CA ALA A 109 -0.95 33.05 -11.38
C ALA A 109 -1.50 34.16 -10.47
N ASP A 110 -0.65 34.82 -9.69
CA ASP A 110 -1.04 35.96 -8.87
C ASP A 110 -1.54 37.12 -9.72
N SER A 111 -0.86 37.42 -10.83
CA SER A 111 -1.32 38.44 -11.77
C SER A 111 -2.65 38.09 -12.45
N ALA A 112 -2.84 36.81 -12.79
CA ALA A 112 -4.10 36.32 -13.37
C ALA A 112 -5.26 36.40 -12.36
N ARG A 113 -5.01 36.06 -11.09
CA ARG A 113 -6.01 36.21 -10.00
C ARG A 113 -6.37 37.68 -9.80
N ALA A 114 -5.36 38.55 -9.74
CA ALA A 114 -5.57 40.00 -9.59
C ALA A 114 -6.37 40.56 -10.77
N ALA A 115 -6.03 40.21 -12.00
CA ALA A 115 -6.75 40.64 -13.19
C ALA A 115 -8.20 40.15 -13.19
N ARG A 116 -8.45 38.90 -12.87
CA ARG A 116 -9.82 38.34 -12.73
C ARG A 116 -10.61 39.04 -11.64
N TYR A 117 -9.99 39.24 -10.46
CA TYR A 117 -10.62 39.96 -9.37
C TYR A 117 -11.02 41.40 -9.79
N ALA A 118 -10.12 42.11 -10.46
CA ALA A 118 -10.38 43.45 -10.96
C ALA A 118 -11.55 43.52 -11.96
N GLN A 119 -11.74 42.49 -12.76
CA GLN A 119 -12.83 42.43 -13.74
C GLN A 119 -14.17 42.00 -13.16
N THR A 120 -14.18 41.20 -12.09
CA THR A 120 -15.41 40.57 -11.58
C THR A 120 -15.90 41.24 -10.29
N ARG A 121 -15.16 41.09 -9.19
CA ARG A 121 -15.58 41.47 -7.83
C ARG A 121 -14.98 42.78 -7.36
N GLY A 122 -13.86 43.19 -7.92
CA GLY A 122 -13.11 44.37 -7.47
C GLY A 122 -13.94 45.66 -7.42
N PRO A 123 -14.76 46.01 -8.44
CA PRO A 123 -15.61 47.19 -8.40
C PRO A 123 -16.61 47.22 -7.26
N ASP A 124 -17.30 46.08 -7.02
CA ASP A 124 -18.32 45.94 -5.99
C ASP A 124 -17.69 45.97 -4.59
N ASP A 125 -16.61 45.23 -4.37
CA ASP A 125 -15.89 45.23 -3.09
C ASP A 125 -15.28 46.59 -2.76
N TYR A 126 -14.80 47.34 -3.78
CA TYR A 126 -14.32 48.70 -3.59
C TYR A 126 -15.46 49.69 -3.24
N ALA A 127 -16.64 49.54 -3.83
CA ALA A 127 -17.81 50.33 -3.47
C ALA A 127 -18.23 50.09 -2.01
N LEU A 128 -18.19 48.82 -1.55
CA LEU A 128 -18.44 48.48 -0.15
C LEU A 128 -17.40 49.10 0.77
N LEU A 129 -16.10 49.04 0.41
CA LEU A 129 -15.04 49.71 1.17
C LEU A 129 -15.28 51.22 1.26
N SER A 130 -15.59 51.87 0.13
CA SER A 130 -15.86 53.34 0.11
C SER A 130 -17.03 53.73 1.00
N ASN A 131 -18.08 52.94 1.01
CA ASN A 131 -19.23 53.14 1.90
C ASN A 131 -18.83 52.94 3.36
N ALA A 132 -18.06 51.92 3.70
CA ALA A 132 -17.57 51.64 5.04
C ALA A 132 -16.69 52.80 5.56
N VAL A 133 -15.82 53.34 4.70
CA VAL A 133 -14.98 54.49 5.01
C VAL A 133 -15.86 55.74 5.31
N THR A 134 -16.89 55.97 4.52
CA THR A 134 -17.82 57.10 4.71
C THR A 134 -18.54 56.98 6.05
N ILE A 135 -19.04 55.82 6.41
CA ILE A 135 -19.68 55.55 7.69
C ILE A 135 -18.69 55.80 8.85
N ALA A 136 -17.49 55.22 8.74
CA ALA A 136 -16.47 55.40 9.77
C ALA A 136 -16.09 56.88 9.98
N LEU A 137 -15.94 57.64 8.91
CA LEU A 137 -15.64 59.11 9.01
C LEU A 137 -16.81 59.87 9.67
N ASN A 138 -18.07 59.53 9.37
CA ASN A 138 -19.24 60.12 10.03
C ASN A 138 -19.27 59.78 11.52
N ASP A 139 -19.05 58.52 11.91
CA ASP A 139 -19.02 58.10 13.31
C ASP A 139 -17.90 58.74 14.09
N ILE A 140 -16.72 58.93 13.49
CA ILE A 140 -15.61 59.65 14.04
C ILE A 140 -15.97 61.14 14.20
N GLY A 141 -16.65 61.74 13.20
CA GLY A 141 -17.06 63.12 13.19
C GLY A 141 -17.95 63.50 14.37
N VAL A 142 -18.92 62.64 14.71
CA VAL A 142 -19.87 62.88 15.82
C VAL A 142 -19.32 62.49 17.20
N THR A 143 -18.16 61.88 17.29
CA THR A 143 -17.54 61.46 18.56
C THR A 143 -16.95 62.70 19.28
N PRO A 144 -17.37 63.02 20.51
CA PRO A 144 -16.91 64.27 21.20
C PRO A 144 -15.48 64.14 21.73
N ASP A 145 -15.04 62.95 22.13
CA ASP A 145 -13.73 62.72 22.76
C ASP A 145 -12.60 62.64 21.72
N PRO A 146 -11.60 63.58 21.77
CA PRO A 146 -10.50 63.54 20.82
C PRO A 146 -9.63 62.32 20.86
N GLN A 147 -9.43 61.69 22.03
CA GLN A 147 -8.64 60.48 22.16
C GLN A 147 -9.36 59.30 21.47
N ARG A 148 -10.65 59.18 21.72
CA ARG A 148 -11.46 58.17 21.08
C ARG A 148 -11.56 58.33 19.56
N LYS A 149 -11.64 59.59 19.07
CA LYS A 149 -11.55 59.91 17.64
C LYS A 149 -10.26 59.39 17.01
N ALA A 150 -9.14 59.63 17.65
CA ALA A 150 -7.84 59.20 17.15
C ALA A 150 -7.70 57.68 17.13
N GLU A 151 -8.22 56.96 18.14
CA GLU A 151 -8.24 55.50 18.20
C GLU A 151 -9.09 54.91 17.07
N MET A 152 -10.32 55.38 16.88
CA MET A 152 -11.22 54.97 15.83
C MET A 152 -10.62 55.22 14.43
N ALA A 153 -10.00 56.36 14.22
CA ALA A 153 -9.36 56.69 12.96
C ALA A 153 -8.14 55.79 12.69
N ALA A 154 -7.34 55.47 13.71
CA ALA A 154 -6.22 54.54 13.58
C ALA A 154 -6.67 53.11 13.23
N GLU A 155 -7.73 52.62 13.87
CA GLU A 155 -8.32 51.30 13.58
C GLU A 155 -8.89 51.25 12.14
N ALA A 156 -9.68 52.25 11.76
CA ALA A 156 -10.26 52.34 10.41
C ALA A 156 -9.15 52.41 9.33
N ARG A 157 -8.11 53.22 9.56
CA ARG A 157 -6.93 53.25 8.68
C ARG A 157 -6.28 51.90 8.53
N GLN A 158 -6.05 51.17 9.62
CA GLN A 158 -5.45 49.85 9.60
C GLN A 158 -6.34 48.87 8.77
N ASN A 159 -7.65 48.91 8.95
CA ASN A 159 -8.58 48.09 8.20
C ASN A 159 -8.57 48.41 6.70
N VAL A 160 -8.49 49.68 6.31
CA VAL A 160 -8.36 50.10 4.90
C VAL A 160 -7.05 49.58 4.29
N MET A 161 -5.94 49.71 5.03
CA MET A 161 -4.64 49.21 4.55
C MET A 161 -4.61 47.68 4.39
N LYS A 162 -5.20 46.95 5.34
CA LYS A 162 -5.34 45.50 5.29
C LYS A 162 -6.18 45.06 4.12
N TRP A 163 -7.26 45.79 3.82
CA TRP A 163 -8.12 45.50 2.68
C TRP A 163 -7.35 45.47 1.36
N ALA A 164 -6.47 46.44 1.12
CA ALA A 164 -5.65 46.45 -0.10
C ALA A 164 -4.81 45.19 -0.27
N ALA A 165 -4.21 44.66 0.81
CA ALA A 165 -3.41 43.46 0.79
C ALA A 165 -4.28 42.20 0.52
N GLU A 166 -5.47 42.15 1.12
CA GLU A 166 -6.41 41.02 0.97
C GLU A 166 -7.10 41.01 -0.39
N HIS A 167 -7.07 42.12 -1.15
CA HIS A 167 -7.74 42.28 -2.44
C HIS A 167 -6.75 42.52 -3.60
N TYR A 168 -5.63 41.80 -3.56
CA TYR A 168 -4.60 41.77 -4.61
C TYR A 168 -4.03 43.17 -4.99
N GLY A 169 -4.05 44.16 -4.08
CA GLY A 169 -3.63 45.51 -4.37
C GLY A 169 -4.55 46.27 -5.31
N TYR A 170 -5.79 45.86 -5.48
CA TYR A 170 -6.76 46.48 -6.38
C TYR A 170 -6.98 47.95 -5.98
N ARG A 171 -6.80 48.88 -6.96
CA ARG A 171 -6.88 50.34 -6.77
C ARG A 171 -6.02 50.82 -5.58
N ALA A 172 -4.85 50.23 -5.37
CA ALA A 172 -3.98 50.56 -4.23
C ALA A 172 -3.79 52.05 -4.00
N LYS A 173 -3.65 52.82 -5.09
CA LYS A 173 -3.50 54.32 -4.98
C LYS A 173 -4.76 54.99 -4.44
N ASP A 174 -5.94 54.56 -4.87
CA ASP A 174 -7.20 55.11 -4.37
C ASP A 174 -7.44 54.69 -2.91
N VAL A 175 -7.12 53.44 -2.56
CA VAL A 175 -7.19 52.94 -1.19
C VAL A 175 -6.21 53.69 -0.27
N ALA A 176 -5.00 54.02 -0.76
CA ALA A 176 -4.07 54.90 -0.04
C ALA A 176 -4.65 56.29 0.19
N GLY A 177 -5.37 56.82 -0.79
CA GLY A 177 -6.10 58.07 -0.63
C GLY A 177 -7.16 58.02 0.47
N LEU A 178 -7.94 56.92 0.52
CA LEU A 178 -8.93 56.68 1.58
C LEU A 178 -8.27 56.54 2.96
N ALA A 179 -7.13 55.87 3.05
CA ALA A 179 -6.35 55.77 4.30
C ALA A 179 -5.85 57.17 4.75
N GLY A 180 -5.43 58.01 3.78
CA GLY A 180 -4.99 59.41 4.04
C GLY A 180 -6.07 60.30 4.68
N LEU A 181 -7.37 60.01 4.44
CA LEU A 181 -8.46 60.73 5.14
C LEU A 181 -8.40 60.50 6.64
N PHE A 182 -8.12 59.29 7.08
CA PHE A 182 -7.97 58.98 8.49
C PHE A 182 -6.67 59.55 9.07
N ASP A 183 -5.60 59.60 8.29
CA ASP A 183 -4.36 60.26 8.70
C ASP A 183 -4.58 61.76 9.00
N SER A 184 -5.42 62.45 8.20
CA SER A 184 -5.80 63.84 8.44
C SER A 184 -6.55 64.00 9.76
N VAL A 185 -7.48 63.11 10.08
CA VAL A 185 -8.23 63.10 11.36
C VAL A 185 -7.29 62.86 12.54
N ILE A 186 -6.37 61.91 12.43
CA ILE A 186 -5.38 61.59 13.47
C ILE A 186 -4.46 62.82 13.73
N ALA A 187 -4.02 63.47 12.65
CA ALA A 187 -3.20 64.70 12.77
C ALA A 187 -3.95 65.84 13.43
N GLU A 188 -5.22 66.05 13.07
CA GLU A 188 -6.06 67.11 13.68
C GLU A 188 -6.27 66.84 15.19
N THR A 189 -6.48 65.60 15.59
CA THR A 189 -6.76 65.23 16.99
C THR A 189 -5.50 65.24 17.89
N ARG A 190 -4.32 64.95 17.34
CA ARG A 190 -3.05 64.87 18.09
C ARG A 190 -2.21 66.14 18.06
N GLY A 191 -2.62 67.13 17.30
CA GLY A 191 -1.76 68.34 17.05
C GLY A 191 -0.59 67.97 16.12
N ALA A 192 -0.03 68.95 15.40
CA ALA A 192 0.90 68.78 14.28
C ALA A 192 2.30 68.17 14.60
N ALA A 193 2.44 67.43 15.67
CA ALA A 193 3.68 66.75 16.04
C ALA A 193 3.73 65.27 15.52
N GLY A 194 4.35 65.13 14.38
CA GLY A 194 4.77 63.78 13.91
C GLY A 194 3.92 63.17 12.83
N PHE A 195 3.98 63.68 11.62
CA PHE A 195 3.50 62.99 10.41
C PHE A 195 4.55 61.97 9.97
N ASP A 196 4.26 60.69 10.12
CA ASP A 196 5.12 59.63 9.58
C ASP A 196 4.67 59.25 8.15
N LEU A 197 5.29 59.89 7.18
CA LEU A 197 5.08 59.64 5.74
C LEU A 197 5.61 58.28 5.26
N SER A 198 6.34 57.56 6.11
CA SER A 198 7.01 56.29 5.70
C SER A 198 6.05 55.14 5.52
N LEU A 199 4.86 55.20 6.11
CA LEU A 199 3.87 54.11 6.04
C LEU A 199 3.07 54.06 4.73
N VAL A 200 3.05 55.11 3.93
CA VAL A 200 2.33 55.15 2.63
C VAL A 200 3.12 54.43 1.53
N ALA A 201 4.44 54.28 1.71
CA ALA A 201 5.33 53.71 0.70
C ALA A 201 5.29 52.18 0.57
N ASN A 202 4.61 51.48 1.48
CA ASN A 202 4.60 50.01 1.54
C ASN A 202 3.25 49.36 1.22
N MET A 203 2.39 50.00 0.43
CA MET A 203 1.19 49.33 -0.06
C MET A 203 1.59 48.30 -1.13
N ALA A 204 1.08 47.09 -0.97
CA ALA A 204 1.27 46.05 -1.96
C ALA A 204 0.71 46.53 -3.31
N GLU A 205 1.58 46.75 -4.29
CA GLU A 205 1.16 46.96 -5.66
C GLU A 205 0.52 45.70 -6.21
N ALA A 206 -0.48 45.88 -7.07
CA ALA A 206 -1.06 44.71 -7.79
C ALA A 206 0.04 44.00 -8.58
N PRO A 207 0.05 42.64 -8.58
CA PRO A 207 1.00 41.88 -9.37
C PRO A 207 0.95 42.32 -10.82
N SER A 208 2.09 42.64 -11.43
CA SER A 208 2.17 43.37 -12.69
C SER A 208 2.75 42.51 -13.87
N VAL A 209 2.75 41.20 -13.77
CA VAL A 209 3.18 40.35 -14.91
C VAL A 209 2.17 40.50 -16.05
N PRO A 210 2.60 40.90 -17.25
CA PRO A 210 1.68 41.07 -18.39
C PRO A 210 0.97 39.77 -18.73
N MET A 211 -0.36 39.84 -18.88
CA MET A 211 -1.16 38.68 -19.31
C MET A 211 -0.84 38.38 -20.78
N LEU A 212 -0.47 37.12 -21.05
CA LEU A 212 -0.21 36.64 -22.38
C LEU A 212 -1.53 36.36 -23.14
N PRO A 213 -1.59 36.63 -24.47
CA PRO A 213 -2.79 36.36 -25.27
C PRO A 213 -3.15 34.86 -25.26
N PRO A 214 -4.40 34.51 -25.56
CA PRO A 214 -4.78 33.12 -25.79
C PRO A 214 -3.89 32.46 -26.84
N PRO A 215 -3.51 31.17 -26.66
CA PRO A 215 -2.70 30.48 -27.65
C PRO A 215 -3.49 30.22 -28.94
N SER A 216 -2.82 30.30 -30.08
CA SER A 216 -3.36 29.85 -31.36
C SER A 216 -3.56 28.32 -31.34
N VAL A 217 -4.40 27.78 -32.22
CA VAL A 217 -4.62 26.33 -32.34
C VAL A 217 -3.30 25.56 -32.55
N ARG A 218 -2.39 26.13 -33.35
CA ARG A 218 -1.06 25.56 -33.56
C ARG A 218 -0.26 25.50 -32.27
N GLU A 219 -0.22 26.60 -31.52
CA GLU A 219 0.49 26.67 -30.24
C GLU A 219 -0.13 25.71 -29.20
N SER A 220 -1.46 25.60 -29.14
CA SER A 220 -2.16 24.66 -28.29
C SER A 220 -1.76 23.21 -28.58
N VAL A 221 -1.70 22.83 -29.86
CA VAL A 221 -1.24 21.49 -30.27
C VAL A 221 0.24 21.28 -29.94
N GLU A 222 1.09 22.26 -30.17
CA GLU A 222 2.52 22.17 -29.81
C GLU A 222 2.73 22.04 -28.29
N GLN A 223 1.96 22.77 -27.51
CA GLN A 223 1.98 22.66 -26.04
C GLN A 223 1.49 21.29 -25.58
N ALA A 224 0.39 20.79 -26.15
CA ALA A 224 -0.13 19.46 -25.83
C ALA A 224 0.85 18.34 -26.20
N MET A 225 1.56 18.46 -27.31
CA MET A 225 2.61 17.50 -27.69
C MET A 225 3.78 17.49 -26.69
N ARG A 226 4.17 18.66 -26.16
CA ARG A 226 5.18 18.75 -25.09
C ARG A 226 4.66 18.15 -23.77
N ALA A 227 3.45 18.50 -23.43
CA ALA A 227 2.78 17.98 -22.25
C ALA A 227 2.68 16.45 -22.28
N ALA A 228 2.34 15.86 -23.43
CA ALA A 228 2.34 14.41 -23.63
C ALA A 228 3.73 13.79 -23.41
N ALA A 229 4.80 14.48 -23.81
CA ALA A 229 6.16 13.99 -23.60
C ALA A 229 6.60 14.01 -22.12
N LEU A 230 6.06 14.93 -21.33
CA LEU A 230 6.36 15.10 -19.90
C LEU A 230 5.46 14.27 -18.98
N ALA A 231 4.28 13.85 -19.44
CA ALA A 231 3.34 13.08 -18.63
C ALA A 231 3.94 11.74 -18.20
N PRO A 232 4.03 11.43 -16.91
CA PRO A 232 4.58 10.17 -16.42
C PRO A 232 3.62 9.00 -16.66
N ASP A 233 2.31 9.25 -16.66
CA ASP A 233 1.29 8.22 -16.88
C ASP A 233 1.09 7.90 -18.37
N ALA A 234 1.11 6.61 -18.69
CA ALA A 234 0.98 6.14 -20.07
C ALA A 234 -0.44 6.32 -20.64
N GLY A 235 -1.45 6.16 -19.79
CA GLY A 235 -2.84 6.36 -20.15
C GLY A 235 -3.12 7.82 -20.47
N GLU A 236 -2.62 8.76 -19.66
CA GLU A 236 -2.70 10.20 -19.90
C GLU A 236 -1.99 10.56 -21.22
N ARG A 237 -0.76 10.05 -21.45
CA ARG A 237 -0.03 10.29 -22.73
C ARG A 237 -0.81 9.81 -23.94
N THR A 238 -1.31 8.59 -23.89
CA THR A 238 -2.06 7.97 -24.98
C THR A 238 -3.37 8.73 -25.26
N SER A 239 -4.10 9.09 -24.20
CA SER A 239 -5.33 9.87 -24.29
C SER A 239 -5.09 11.22 -24.94
N LEU A 240 -4.05 11.95 -24.47
CA LEU A 240 -3.68 13.25 -25.02
C LEU A 240 -3.27 13.17 -26.49
N LEU A 241 -2.45 12.17 -26.87
CA LEU A 241 -2.04 11.97 -28.27
C LEU A 241 -3.24 11.66 -29.19
N LYS A 242 -4.23 10.89 -28.72
CA LYS A 242 -5.48 10.63 -29.45
C LYS A 242 -6.31 11.91 -29.61
N SER A 243 -6.41 12.72 -28.56
CA SER A 243 -7.12 14.02 -28.61
C SER A 243 -6.44 14.97 -29.59
N ILE A 244 -5.10 15.05 -29.57
CA ILE A 244 -4.32 15.83 -30.55
C ILE A 244 -4.61 15.36 -31.99
N GLN A 245 -4.64 14.06 -32.25
CA GLN A 245 -4.96 13.54 -33.58
C GLN A 245 -6.39 13.90 -34.01
N LYS A 246 -7.37 13.84 -33.09
CA LYS A 246 -8.76 14.24 -33.35
C LYS A 246 -8.84 15.71 -33.75
N VAL A 247 -8.18 16.59 -32.98
CA VAL A 247 -8.13 18.05 -33.28
C VAL A 247 -7.45 18.31 -34.62
N LEU A 248 -6.30 17.69 -34.87
CA LEU A 248 -5.60 17.85 -36.16
C LEU A 248 -6.39 17.30 -37.35
N ALA A 249 -7.32 16.37 -37.12
CA ALA A 249 -8.22 15.86 -38.18
C ALA A 249 -9.35 16.83 -38.51
N SER A 250 -9.79 17.66 -37.56
CA SER A 250 -10.88 18.63 -37.72
C SER A 250 -10.44 19.97 -38.29
N ILE A 251 -9.11 20.22 -38.44
CA ILE A 251 -8.59 21.48 -39.00
C ILE A 251 -8.88 21.55 -40.50
N ASP A 252 -9.63 22.57 -40.90
CA ASP A 252 -9.93 22.84 -42.28
C ASP A 252 -8.69 23.27 -43.08
N GLY A 253 -8.69 22.97 -44.40
CA GLY A 253 -7.60 23.36 -45.30
C GLY A 253 -6.30 22.56 -45.16
N ARG A 254 -6.17 21.67 -44.19
CA ARG A 254 -5.02 20.78 -43.89
C ARG A 254 -3.65 21.46 -44.11
N PRO A 255 -3.34 22.52 -43.36
CA PRO A 255 -2.08 23.23 -43.51
C PRO A 255 -0.88 22.27 -43.29
N GLU A 256 0.25 22.55 -43.89
CA GLU A 256 1.46 21.70 -43.85
C GLU A 256 1.92 21.41 -42.41
N TRP A 257 1.85 22.41 -41.51
CA TRP A 257 2.19 22.21 -40.11
C TRP A 257 1.29 21.17 -39.40
N ALA A 258 -0.01 21.15 -39.75
CA ALA A 258 -0.96 20.19 -39.16
C ALA A 258 -0.68 18.76 -39.67
N ALA A 259 -0.28 18.60 -40.91
CA ALA A 259 0.15 17.31 -41.45
C ALA A 259 1.41 16.79 -40.75
N ALA A 260 2.41 17.66 -40.56
CA ALA A 260 3.65 17.33 -39.85
C ALA A 260 3.37 16.96 -38.39
N MET A 261 2.53 17.73 -37.69
CA MET A 261 2.14 17.43 -36.31
C MET A 261 1.35 16.11 -36.18
N ARG A 262 0.46 15.82 -37.13
CA ARG A 262 -0.28 14.54 -37.18
C ARG A 262 0.67 13.37 -37.34
N ALA A 263 1.67 13.48 -38.21
CA ALA A 263 2.69 12.44 -38.38
C ALA A 263 3.48 12.21 -37.07
N ARG A 264 3.88 13.29 -36.38
CA ARG A 264 4.59 13.22 -35.11
C ARG A 264 3.72 12.59 -34.01
N ALA A 265 2.47 13.02 -33.87
CA ALA A 265 1.53 12.45 -32.90
C ALA A 265 1.25 10.97 -33.17
N GLY A 266 1.09 10.60 -34.47
CA GLY A 266 0.93 9.21 -34.89
C GLY A 266 2.15 8.35 -34.58
N ALA A 267 3.35 8.84 -34.81
CA ALA A 267 4.58 8.12 -34.47
C ALA A 267 4.74 7.95 -32.95
N ALA A 268 4.39 8.97 -32.15
CA ALA A 268 4.40 8.90 -30.70
C ALA A 268 3.38 7.87 -30.17
N LEU A 269 2.15 7.89 -30.70
CA LEU A 269 1.10 6.93 -30.32
C LEU A 269 1.52 5.49 -30.67
N ALA A 270 2.04 5.26 -31.87
CA ALA A 270 2.54 3.95 -32.27
C ALA A 270 3.72 3.46 -31.40
N LEU A 271 4.53 4.38 -30.88
CA LEU A 271 5.59 4.06 -29.91
C LEU A 271 5.00 3.62 -28.55
N GLU A 272 3.97 4.34 -28.04
CA GLU A 272 3.29 3.95 -26.82
C GLU A 272 2.64 2.58 -26.94
N GLU A 273 1.91 2.30 -28.05
CA GLU A 273 1.27 1.00 -28.31
C GLU A 273 2.28 -0.14 -28.36
N ARG A 274 3.43 0.06 -29.02
CA ARG A 274 4.52 -0.94 -29.01
C ARG A 274 5.10 -1.17 -27.62
N THR A 275 5.24 -0.10 -26.85
CA THR A 275 5.73 -0.16 -25.47
C THR A 275 4.74 -0.93 -24.61
N ASP A 276 3.44 -0.63 -24.68
CA ASP A 276 2.39 -1.35 -23.96
C ASP A 276 2.38 -2.84 -24.31
N HIS A 277 2.51 -3.16 -25.60
CA HIS A 277 2.59 -4.54 -26.03
C HIS A 277 3.81 -5.27 -25.42
N ALA A 278 4.99 -4.62 -25.44
CA ALA A 278 6.21 -5.20 -24.89
C ALA A 278 6.11 -5.45 -23.39
N TYR A 279 5.61 -4.47 -22.62
CA TYR A 279 5.37 -4.66 -21.18
C TYR A 279 4.30 -5.71 -20.91
N GLY A 280 3.20 -5.71 -21.65
CA GLY A 280 2.16 -6.71 -21.55
C GLY A 280 2.67 -8.13 -21.78
N MET A 281 3.54 -8.34 -22.76
CA MET A 281 4.19 -9.65 -23.00
C MET A 281 5.14 -9.99 -21.85
N LEU A 282 6.01 -9.06 -21.45
CA LEU A 282 6.96 -9.25 -20.35
C LEU A 282 6.27 -9.68 -19.06
N ILE A 283 5.23 -8.98 -18.67
CA ILE A 283 4.48 -9.23 -17.42
C ILE A 283 3.77 -10.59 -17.49
N ARG A 284 3.00 -10.85 -18.56
CA ARG A 284 2.27 -12.13 -18.71
C ARG A 284 3.20 -13.34 -18.70
N ASP A 285 4.32 -13.26 -19.43
CA ASP A 285 5.27 -14.36 -19.50
C ASP A 285 6.00 -14.57 -18.18
N SER A 286 6.35 -13.49 -17.49
CA SER A 286 7.01 -13.55 -16.20
C SER A 286 6.11 -14.13 -15.11
N VAL A 287 4.86 -13.67 -15.00
CA VAL A 287 3.90 -14.23 -14.04
C VAL A 287 3.66 -15.73 -14.30
N ARG A 288 3.42 -16.11 -15.55
CA ARG A 288 3.23 -17.53 -15.92
C ARG A 288 4.45 -18.39 -15.58
N LEU A 289 5.66 -17.86 -15.79
CA LEU A 289 6.89 -18.59 -15.50
C LEU A 289 7.13 -18.69 -13.99
N ALA A 290 6.87 -17.62 -13.24
CA ALA A 290 6.97 -17.61 -11.78
C ALA A 290 5.99 -18.62 -11.15
N ASP A 291 4.74 -18.65 -11.60
CA ASP A 291 3.75 -19.63 -11.15
C ASP A 291 4.20 -21.08 -11.37
N ARG A 292 4.86 -21.36 -12.49
CA ARG A 292 5.42 -22.69 -12.77
C ARG A 292 6.52 -23.05 -11.77
N TYR A 293 7.44 -22.12 -11.51
CA TYR A 293 8.52 -22.32 -10.52
C TYR A 293 7.96 -22.44 -9.11
N ALA A 294 6.99 -21.60 -8.75
CA ALA A 294 6.36 -21.62 -7.42
C ALA A 294 5.68 -22.95 -7.13
N ARG A 295 4.91 -23.52 -8.08
CA ARG A 295 4.31 -24.86 -7.95
C ARG A 295 5.33 -25.97 -7.73
N ASN A 296 6.55 -25.80 -8.24
CA ASN A 296 7.63 -26.74 -8.05
C ASN A 296 8.50 -26.45 -6.81
N ALA A 297 8.14 -25.43 -6.01
CA ALA A 297 8.94 -24.96 -4.88
C ALA A 297 10.36 -24.50 -5.28
N ASP A 298 10.53 -24.05 -6.53
CA ASP A 298 11.79 -23.52 -7.05
C ASP A 298 11.91 -22.02 -6.77
N VAL A 299 12.34 -21.69 -5.54
CA VAL A 299 12.56 -20.31 -5.06
C VAL A 299 13.54 -19.57 -5.96
N THR A 300 14.65 -20.18 -6.31
CA THR A 300 15.69 -19.58 -7.18
C THR A 300 15.18 -19.30 -8.60
N GLY A 301 14.27 -20.13 -9.09
CA GLY A 301 13.59 -19.93 -10.37
C GLY A 301 12.75 -18.65 -10.35
N VAL A 302 11.94 -18.45 -9.31
CA VAL A 302 11.14 -17.22 -9.15
C VAL A 302 12.03 -15.98 -9.02
N GLU A 303 13.08 -16.02 -8.21
CA GLU A 303 14.04 -14.91 -8.08
C GLU A 303 14.72 -14.55 -9.40
N ARG A 304 15.02 -15.52 -10.26
CA ARG A 304 15.55 -15.25 -11.62
C ARG A 304 14.53 -14.52 -12.48
N VAL A 305 13.24 -14.84 -12.35
CA VAL A 305 12.16 -14.12 -13.05
C VAL A 305 12.08 -12.68 -12.60
N VAL A 306 12.11 -12.41 -11.28
CA VAL A 306 12.11 -11.03 -10.74
C VAL A 306 13.27 -10.22 -11.31
N ARG A 307 14.50 -10.77 -11.27
CA ARG A 307 15.69 -10.11 -11.85
C ARG A 307 15.56 -9.89 -13.36
N ARG A 308 14.87 -10.77 -14.08
CA ARG A 308 14.61 -10.59 -15.51
C ARG A 308 13.68 -9.42 -15.75
N VAL A 309 12.59 -9.30 -14.99
CA VAL A 309 11.64 -8.18 -15.14
C VAL A 309 12.34 -6.84 -14.94
N LEU A 310 13.14 -6.71 -13.88
CA LEU A 310 13.87 -5.46 -13.61
C LEU A 310 14.85 -5.09 -14.76
N ARG A 311 15.60 -6.07 -15.27
CA ARG A 311 16.52 -5.80 -16.39
C ARG A 311 15.81 -5.43 -17.70
N GLU A 312 14.68 -6.05 -17.98
CA GLU A 312 13.91 -5.73 -19.19
C GLU A 312 13.19 -4.38 -19.04
N ASP A 313 12.74 -4.02 -17.84
CA ASP A 313 12.21 -2.69 -17.54
C ASP A 313 13.27 -1.60 -17.78
N ASP A 314 14.51 -1.80 -17.30
CA ASP A 314 15.64 -0.90 -17.57
C ASP A 314 15.87 -0.74 -19.08
N ARG A 315 15.82 -1.84 -19.87
CA ARG A 315 15.98 -1.80 -21.34
C ARG A 315 14.83 -1.07 -22.05
N LEU A 316 13.61 -1.19 -21.51
CA LEU A 316 12.43 -0.51 -22.02
C LEU A 316 12.34 0.95 -21.56
N GLY A 317 13.29 1.42 -20.73
CA GLY A 317 13.41 2.79 -20.26
C GLY A 317 12.47 3.16 -19.12
N GLN A 318 12.03 2.18 -18.31
CA GLN A 318 11.21 2.37 -17.11
C GLN A 318 9.91 3.16 -17.37
N ARG A 319 9.28 2.91 -18.52
CA ARG A 319 8.14 3.70 -19.02
C ARG A 319 6.80 3.32 -18.40
N ARG A 320 6.74 2.24 -17.61
CA ARG A 320 5.50 1.69 -17.01
C ARG A 320 5.71 1.34 -15.53
N PRO A 321 6.06 2.33 -14.70
CA PRO A 321 6.41 2.06 -13.29
C PRO A 321 5.29 1.41 -12.50
N ASN A 322 4.03 1.80 -12.73
CA ASN A 322 2.88 1.27 -12.01
C ASN A 322 2.62 -0.21 -12.36
N GLU A 323 2.67 -0.55 -13.65
CA GLU A 323 2.48 -1.91 -14.14
C GLU A 323 3.60 -2.84 -13.68
N VAL A 324 4.84 -2.35 -13.70
CA VAL A 324 6.00 -3.10 -13.19
C VAL A 324 5.90 -3.31 -11.68
N ALA A 325 5.52 -2.29 -10.92
CA ALA A 325 5.32 -2.42 -9.47
C ALA A 325 4.23 -3.45 -9.14
N ALA A 326 3.09 -3.44 -9.84
CA ALA A 326 2.03 -4.42 -9.68
C ALA A 326 2.49 -5.85 -10.05
N ALA A 327 3.27 -5.97 -11.13
CA ALA A 327 3.86 -7.25 -11.52
C ALA A 327 4.85 -7.77 -10.48
N LEU A 328 5.73 -6.93 -9.95
CA LEU A 328 6.68 -7.29 -8.89
C LEU A 328 5.96 -7.75 -7.62
N ALA A 329 4.89 -7.07 -7.20
CA ALA A 329 4.07 -7.52 -6.07
C ALA A 329 3.47 -8.92 -6.29
N THR A 330 3.03 -9.23 -7.52
CA THR A 330 2.53 -10.56 -7.89
C THR A 330 3.64 -11.61 -7.85
N LEU A 331 4.83 -11.27 -8.33
CA LEU A 331 6.00 -12.15 -8.30
C LEU A 331 6.49 -12.42 -6.87
N ASP A 332 6.45 -11.42 -5.99
CA ASP A 332 6.79 -11.57 -4.57
C ASP A 332 5.80 -12.51 -3.86
N ALA A 333 4.51 -12.41 -4.15
CA ALA A 333 3.51 -13.35 -3.64
C ALA A 333 3.79 -14.79 -4.11
N SER A 334 4.21 -14.98 -5.38
CA SER A 334 4.62 -16.26 -5.93
C SER A 334 5.90 -16.80 -5.25
N LEU A 335 6.86 -15.92 -4.94
CA LEU A 335 8.08 -16.24 -4.22
C LEU A 335 7.80 -16.74 -2.80
N ASP A 336 6.92 -16.06 -2.09
CA ASP A 336 6.50 -16.46 -0.74
C ASP A 336 5.73 -17.78 -0.76
N GLY A 337 4.92 -18.00 -1.79
CA GLY A 337 4.27 -19.30 -2.04
C GLY A 337 5.29 -20.42 -2.24
N ALA A 338 6.30 -20.20 -3.07
CA ALA A 338 7.38 -21.15 -3.31
C ALA A 338 8.18 -21.47 -2.03
N ARG A 339 8.51 -20.46 -1.23
CA ARG A 339 9.23 -20.59 0.06
C ARG A 339 8.43 -21.43 1.05
N ARG A 340 7.12 -21.15 1.20
CA ARG A 340 6.25 -21.93 2.08
C ARG A 340 6.15 -23.40 1.63
N LEU A 341 5.96 -23.60 0.35
CA LEU A 341 5.88 -24.97 -0.21
C LEU A 341 7.20 -25.73 -0.04
N ARG A 342 8.34 -25.07 -0.24
CA ARG A 342 9.67 -25.65 -0.03
C ARG A 342 9.85 -26.05 1.44
N LEU A 343 9.54 -25.16 2.36
CA LEU A 343 9.63 -25.44 3.80
C LEU A 343 8.73 -26.62 4.20
N ALA A 344 7.50 -26.66 3.69
CA ALA A 344 6.58 -27.77 3.97
C ALA A 344 7.12 -29.12 3.44
N ARG A 345 7.69 -29.13 2.23
CA ARG A 345 8.31 -30.36 1.65
C ARG A 345 9.54 -30.80 2.45
N ASP A 346 10.41 -29.88 2.81
CA ASP A 346 11.63 -30.17 3.56
C ASP A 346 11.29 -30.66 4.99
N SER A 347 10.30 -30.04 5.63
CA SER A 347 9.78 -30.50 6.94
C SER A 347 9.15 -31.87 6.87
N TYR A 348 8.35 -32.15 5.82
CA TYR A 348 7.75 -33.47 5.61
C TYR A 348 8.82 -34.55 5.35
N ALA A 349 9.82 -34.23 4.53
CA ALA A 349 10.93 -35.14 4.25
C ALA A 349 11.74 -35.48 5.52
N ALA A 350 12.08 -34.46 6.32
CA ALA A 350 12.78 -34.63 7.60
C ALA A 350 11.95 -35.47 8.59
N ARG A 351 10.67 -35.16 8.73
CA ARG A 351 9.73 -35.92 9.58
C ARG A 351 9.67 -37.39 9.17
N THR A 352 9.49 -37.66 7.86
CA THR A 352 9.40 -39.02 7.33
C THR A 352 10.69 -39.82 7.57
N ALA A 353 11.86 -39.16 7.43
CA ALA A 353 13.14 -39.80 7.69
C ALA A 353 13.29 -40.19 9.15
N LEU A 354 12.91 -39.31 10.09
CA LEU A 354 12.97 -39.59 11.53
C LEU A 354 12.02 -40.71 11.94
N LEU A 355 10.80 -40.74 11.41
CA LEU A 355 9.83 -41.78 11.71
C LEU A 355 10.30 -43.15 11.15
N ARG A 356 10.89 -43.18 9.96
CA ARG A 356 11.45 -44.44 9.39
C ARG A 356 12.63 -44.94 10.24
N ALA A 357 13.55 -44.08 10.65
CA ALA A 357 14.65 -44.45 11.53
C ALA A 357 14.12 -45.03 12.85
N TYR A 358 13.13 -44.39 13.45
CA TYR A 358 12.48 -44.87 14.65
C TYR A 358 11.78 -46.21 14.48
N GLN A 359 11.05 -46.40 13.39
CA GLN A 359 10.44 -47.69 13.04
C GLN A 359 11.44 -48.84 13.02
N VAL A 360 12.59 -48.63 12.40
CA VAL A 360 13.69 -49.61 12.37
C VAL A 360 14.21 -49.88 13.76
N ALA A 361 14.40 -48.83 14.59
CA ALA A 361 14.95 -48.98 15.94
C ALA A 361 14.02 -49.78 16.88
N ILE A 362 12.67 -49.67 16.71
CA ILE A 362 11.71 -50.40 17.57
C ILE A 362 11.25 -51.73 17.01
N ALA A 363 11.64 -52.08 15.78
CA ALA A 363 11.19 -53.33 15.13
C ALA A 363 11.54 -54.56 15.94
N GLY A 364 12.74 -54.65 16.52
CA GLY A 364 13.19 -55.68 17.41
C GLY A 364 12.28 -55.88 18.63
N PRO A 365 12.14 -54.83 19.46
CA PRO A 365 11.23 -54.84 20.61
C PRO A 365 9.78 -55.19 20.31
N VAL A 366 9.23 -54.64 19.25
CA VAL A 366 7.85 -54.96 18.81
C VAL A 366 7.72 -56.43 18.40
N SER A 367 8.63 -56.94 17.62
CA SER A 367 8.66 -58.36 17.24
C SER A 367 8.84 -59.29 18.44
N ALA A 368 9.71 -58.90 19.38
CA ALA A 368 9.90 -59.62 20.65
C ALA A 368 8.63 -59.72 21.45
N MET A 369 7.89 -58.63 21.60
CA MET A 369 6.59 -58.60 22.31
C MET A 369 5.53 -59.44 21.55
N GLN A 370 5.43 -59.34 20.25
CA GLN A 370 4.52 -60.12 19.44
C GLN A 370 4.77 -61.64 19.59
N THR A 371 6.03 -62.07 19.52
CA THR A 371 6.44 -63.47 19.68
C THR A 371 6.19 -63.95 21.11
N SER A 372 6.28 -63.06 22.09
CA SER A 372 6.10 -63.37 23.52
C SER A 372 4.64 -63.40 23.96
N ARG A 373 3.71 -62.96 23.10
CA ARG A 373 2.28 -62.79 23.42
C ARG A 373 1.65 -64.08 23.98
N GLY A 374 1.91 -65.25 23.36
CA GLY A 374 1.40 -66.52 23.84
C GLY A 374 1.90 -66.87 25.23
N SER A 375 3.19 -66.67 25.52
CA SER A 375 3.74 -66.94 26.85
C SER A 375 3.20 -65.96 27.93
N LEU A 376 2.98 -64.72 27.59
CA LEU A 376 2.35 -63.74 28.47
C LEU A 376 0.87 -64.08 28.73
N ASP A 377 0.15 -64.56 27.74
CA ASP A 377 -1.23 -65.01 27.89
C ASP A 377 -1.35 -66.25 28.80
N ASP A 378 -0.42 -67.22 28.64
CA ASP A 378 -0.30 -68.35 29.57
C ASP A 378 -0.05 -67.92 31.03
N ILE A 379 0.89 -66.93 31.25
CA ILE A 379 1.14 -66.40 32.58
C ILE A 379 -0.13 -65.72 33.12
N ARG A 380 -0.80 -64.93 32.34
CA ARG A 380 -2.06 -64.26 32.70
C ARG A 380 -3.12 -65.23 33.18
N ARG A 381 -3.25 -66.36 32.54
CA ARG A 381 -4.23 -67.39 32.87
C ARG A 381 -3.77 -68.32 34.01
N LEU A 382 -2.64 -68.05 34.66
CA LEU A 382 -1.99 -68.90 35.65
C LEU A 382 -1.58 -70.28 35.12
N ALA A 383 -1.72 -70.53 33.79
CA ALA A 383 -1.19 -71.70 33.11
C ALA A 383 0.30 -71.39 32.81
N GLY A 384 1.22 -72.11 33.32
CA GLY A 384 2.61 -71.74 33.19
C GLY A 384 3.28 -72.22 31.88
N PRO A 385 4.03 -71.42 31.15
CA PRO A 385 5.03 -71.88 30.23
C PRO A 385 6.16 -72.57 30.98
N SER A 386 6.90 -73.49 30.31
CA SER A 386 8.06 -74.14 30.95
C SER A 386 9.10 -73.15 31.42
N GLN A 387 9.86 -73.48 32.49
CA GLN A 387 10.94 -72.61 33.02
C GLN A 387 11.92 -72.14 31.96
N ALA A 388 12.29 -73.04 30.97
CA ALA A 388 13.16 -72.68 29.86
C ALA A 388 12.55 -71.61 28.92
N ARG A 389 11.20 -71.58 28.75
CA ARG A 389 10.50 -70.56 27.97
C ARG A 389 10.47 -69.23 28.74
N LEU A 390 10.28 -69.25 30.07
CA LEU A 390 10.29 -68.07 30.90
C LEU A 390 11.68 -67.42 30.92
N THR A 391 12.76 -68.17 31.08
CA THR A 391 14.14 -67.66 31.02
C THR A 391 14.45 -67.02 29.68
N ARG A 392 14.02 -67.62 28.57
CA ARG A 392 14.17 -67.00 27.23
C ARG A 392 13.33 -65.76 27.05
N LEU A 393 12.12 -65.70 27.65
CA LEU A 393 11.29 -64.50 27.67
C LEU A 393 11.97 -63.38 28.46
N SER A 394 12.46 -63.61 29.64
CA SER A 394 13.14 -62.64 30.48
C SER A 394 14.38 -62.07 29.76
N ALA A 395 15.23 -62.93 29.16
CA ALA A 395 16.40 -62.50 28.41
C ALA A 395 16.03 -61.64 27.16
N ARG A 396 15.00 -62.02 26.42
CA ARG A 396 14.50 -61.25 25.27
C ARG A 396 13.97 -59.90 25.68
N VAL A 397 13.18 -59.85 26.72
CA VAL A 397 12.66 -58.60 27.27
C VAL A 397 13.78 -57.68 27.73
N ALA A 398 14.79 -58.22 28.44
CA ALA A 398 15.94 -57.42 28.87
C ALA A 398 16.72 -56.80 27.69
N ALA A 399 16.86 -57.54 26.59
CA ALA A 399 17.41 -56.97 25.32
C ALA A 399 16.55 -55.84 24.78
N SER A 400 15.22 -56.05 24.72
CA SER A 400 14.27 -55.05 24.18
C SER A 400 14.25 -53.78 25.04
N VAL A 401 14.41 -53.86 26.37
CA VAL A 401 14.56 -52.68 27.22
C VAL A 401 15.78 -51.84 26.85
N LYS A 402 16.92 -52.49 26.55
CA LYS A 402 18.15 -51.78 26.13
C LYS A 402 17.99 -51.14 24.75
N GLU A 403 17.37 -51.84 23.81
CA GLU A 403 17.10 -51.33 22.48
C GLU A 403 16.19 -50.08 22.52
N LEU A 404 15.10 -50.16 23.30
CA LEU A 404 14.20 -49.02 23.47
C LEU A 404 14.88 -47.85 24.14
N ALA A 405 15.73 -48.07 25.17
CA ALA A 405 16.48 -46.99 25.82
C ALA A 405 17.48 -46.30 24.90
N ALA A 406 18.00 -47.00 23.90
CA ALA A 406 18.93 -46.43 22.93
C ALA A 406 18.25 -45.79 21.70
N ALA A 407 16.93 -45.97 21.54
CA ALA A 407 16.19 -45.42 20.41
C ALA A 407 16.04 -43.91 20.48
N SER A 408 16.33 -43.22 19.36
CA SER A 408 16.00 -41.80 19.23
C SER A 408 14.51 -41.63 18.94
N VAL A 409 13.76 -41.01 19.86
CA VAL A 409 12.31 -40.97 19.84
C VAL A 409 11.83 -39.66 19.23
N PRO A 410 11.15 -39.62 18.08
CA PRO A 410 10.49 -38.42 17.57
C PRO A 410 9.39 -37.98 18.56
N GLY A 411 9.22 -36.66 18.69
CA GLY A 411 8.24 -36.10 19.62
C GLY A 411 6.82 -36.65 19.45
N GLU A 412 6.42 -36.92 18.20
CA GLU A 412 5.12 -37.50 17.86
C GLU A 412 4.96 -38.97 18.35
N ALA A 413 6.04 -39.70 18.45
CA ALA A 413 6.06 -41.09 18.86
C ALA A 413 6.31 -41.27 20.38
N ALA A 414 6.52 -40.18 21.15
CA ALA A 414 6.89 -40.24 22.56
C ALA A 414 5.88 -41.06 23.41
N VAL A 415 4.58 -40.78 23.23
CA VAL A 415 3.51 -41.50 23.97
C VAL A 415 3.50 -42.99 23.60
N ALA A 416 3.57 -43.31 22.33
CA ALA A 416 3.60 -44.71 21.85
C ALA A 416 4.86 -45.42 22.35
N HIS A 417 6.01 -44.75 22.34
CA HIS A 417 7.27 -45.24 22.88
C HIS A 417 7.20 -45.59 24.38
N ASP A 418 6.64 -44.66 25.18
CA ASP A 418 6.48 -44.85 26.62
C ASP A 418 5.52 -46.00 26.94
N LEU A 419 4.43 -46.13 26.17
CA LEU A 419 3.55 -47.28 26.27
C LEU A 419 4.27 -48.59 25.97
N LEU A 420 5.04 -48.63 24.89
CA LEU A 420 5.82 -49.83 24.50
C LEU A 420 6.89 -50.16 25.55
N ARG A 421 7.63 -49.16 26.04
CA ARG A 421 8.62 -49.35 27.13
C ARG A 421 8.00 -49.94 28.37
N ASN A 422 6.86 -49.39 28.79
CA ASN A 422 6.13 -49.88 29.96
C ASN A 422 5.58 -51.29 29.73
N ALA A 423 5.07 -51.58 28.54
CA ALA A 423 4.64 -52.95 28.17
C ALA A 423 5.78 -53.96 28.29
N VAL A 424 6.95 -53.63 27.72
CA VAL A 424 8.14 -54.46 27.81
C VAL A 424 8.62 -54.66 29.24
N THR A 425 8.61 -53.61 30.06
CA THR A 425 9.00 -53.67 31.46
C THR A 425 8.05 -54.55 32.27
N LEU A 426 6.73 -54.45 32.06
CA LEU A 426 5.75 -55.34 32.70
C LEU A 426 5.88 -56.78 32.23
N ALA A 427 6.21 -57.05 30.94
CA ALA A 427 6.49 -58.35 30.44
C ALA A 427 7.69 -59.04 31.14
N GLY A 428 8.74 -58.25 31.45
CA GLY A 428 9.87 -58.67 32.28
C GLY A 428 9.43 -59.06 33.68
N ARG A 429 8.69 -58.19 34.34
CA ARG A 429 8.15 -58.46 35.69
C ARG A 429 7.27 -59.70 35.73
N ALA A 430 6.47 -59.92 34.68
CA ALA A 430 5.63 -61.13 34.54
C ALA A 430 6.47 -62.41 34.43
N ALA A 431 7.54 -62.38 33.61
CA ALA A 431 8.43 -63.54 33.41
C ALA A 431 9.19 -63.85 34.72
N ASP A 432 9.81 -62.85 35.33
CA ASP A 432 10.61 -63.00 36.56
C ASP A 432 9.75 -63.40 37.76
N GLY A 433 8.57 -62.73 37.92
CA GLY A 433 7.62 -63.10 38.95
C GLY A 433 7.11 -64.53 38.83
N ARG A 434 6.89 -65.04 37.58
CA ARG A 434 6.50 -66.42 37.35
C ARG A 434 7.61 -67.41 37.61
N LEU A 435 8.86 -67.06 37.28
CA LEU A 435 10.03 -67.86 37.64
C LEU A 435 10.18 -67.96 39.15
N LYS A 436 10.01 -66.86 39.87
CA LYS A 436 10.04 -66.84 41.33
C LYS A 436 8.93 -67.69 41.95
N ALA A 437 7.69 -67.60 41.43
CA ALA A 437 6.57 -68.38 41.88
C ALA A 437 6.81 -69.90 41.74
N ILE A 438 7.45 -70.31 40.62
CA ILE A 438 7.86 -71.73 40.43
C ILE A 438 8.90 -72.17 41.45
N ALA A 439 9.88 -71.32 41.76
CA ALA A 439 10.96 -71.64 42.72
C ALA A 439 10.50 -71.68 44.17
N THR A 440 9.57 -70.77 44.53
CA THR A 440 9.11 -70.60 45.94
C THR A 440 7.79 -71.30 46.24
N GLY A 441 7.01 -71.75 45.27
CA GLY A 441 5.65 -72.23 45.44
C GLY A 441 4.65 -71.13 45.82
N SER A 442 5.02 -69.85 45.75
CA SER A 442 4.20 -68.71 46.18
C SER A 442 3.05 -68.41 45.21
N MET A 443 1.81 -68.57 45.66
CA MET A 443 0.62 -68.17 44.91
C MET A 443 0.56 -66.65 44.71
N GLN A 444 1.02 -65.86 45.70
CA GLN A 444 1.04 -64.40 45.59
C GLN A 444 1.94 -63.97 44.43
N ASP A 445 3.16 -64.52 44.32
CA ASP A 445 4.07 -64.18 43.21
C ASP A 445 3.46 -64.59 41.86
N ALA A 446 2.65 -65.67 41.83
CA ALA A 446 1.94 -66.12 40.59
C ALA A 446 0.83 -65.12 40.20
N TRP A 447 0.07 -64.59 41.18
CA TRP A 447 -0.96 -63.58 40.94
C TRP A 447 -0.37 -62.26 40.49
N ASP A 448 0.72 -61.81 41.09
CA ASP A 448 1.42 -60.59 40.72
C ASP A 448 1.98 -60.69 39.28
N ALA A 449 2.54 -61.84 38.95
CA ALA A 449 3.00 -62.12 37.57
C ALA A 449 1.84 -62.14 36.55
N SER A 450 0.68 -62.71 36.93
CA SER A 450 -0.54 -62.67 36.10
C SER A 450 -1.01 -61.26 35.80
N SER A 451 -1.06 -60.40 36.85
CA SER A 451 -1.44 -58.99 36.74
C SER A 451 -0.47 -58.23 35.88
N ALA A 452 0.84 -58.43 36.01
CA ALA A 452 1.87 -57.82 35.20
C ALA A 452 1.76 -58.25 33.72
N ALA A 453 1.45 -59.54 33.48
CA ALA A 453 1.24 -60.06 32.09
C ALA A 453 0.01 -59.42 31.41
N ALA A 454 -1.09 -59.26 32.18
CA ALA A 454 -2.29 -58.58 31.68
C ALA A 454 -2.00 -57.13 31.29
N GLY A 455 -1.31 -56.38 32.19
CA GLY A 455 -0.89 -55.01 31.92
C GLY A 455 0.06 -54.89 30.71
N ALA A 456 1.01 -55.80 30.57
CA ALA A 456 1.93 -55.83 29.45
C ALA A 456 1.21 -56.01 28.12
N LEU A 457 0.25 -56.93 28.02
CA LEU A 457 -0.54 -57.16 26.80
C LEU A 457 -1.41 -55.96 26.45
N MET A 458 -2.10 -55.38 27.45
CA MET A 458 -2.96 -54.21 27.26
C MET A 458 -2.15 -52.98 26.74
N LEU A 459 -1.02 -52.70 27.36
CA LEU A 459 -0.19 -51.56 26.98
C LEU A 459 0.46 -51.79 25.62
N PHE A 460 0.83 -53.02 25.26
CA PHE A 460 1.39 -53.34 23.99
C PHE A 460 0.39 -53.17 22.86
N ASP A 461 -0.86 -53.58 23.04
CA ASP A 461 -1.94 -53.40 22.08
C ASP A 461 -2.15 -51.88 21.82
N ARG A 462 -2.25 -51.11 22.90
CA ARG A 462 -2.38 -49.64 22.78
C ARG A 462 -1.18 -49.01 22.10
N ALA A 463 0.04 -49.39 22.47
CA ALA A 463 1.25 -48.87 21.83
C ALA A 463 1.26 -49.14 20.32
N THR A 464 0.87 -50.33 19.92
CA THR A 464 0.82 -50.72 18.46
C THR A 464 -0.25 -49.97 17.71
N ASP A 465 -1.40 -49.65 18.33
CA ASP A 465 -2.45 -48.85 17.72
C ASP A 465 -2.01 -47.38 17.54
N GLU A 466 -1.38 -46.76 18.54
CA GLU A 466 -0.83 -45.43 18.46
C GLU A 466 0.27 -45.36 17.37
N LEU A 467 1.17 -46.36 17.34
CA LEU A 467 2.21 -46.44 16.30
C LEU A 467 1.60 -46.53 14.89
N ARG A 468 0.55 -47.29 14.67
CA ARG A 468 -0.12 -47.38 13.36
C ARG A 468 -0.74 -46.02 12.95
N GLN A 469 -1.31 -45.27 13.89
CA GLN A 469 -1.87 -43.95 13.58
C GLN A 469 -0.79 -42.94 13.20
N ILE A 470 0.40 -42.99 13.80
CA ILE A 470 1.51 -42.10 13.52
C ILE A 470 2.20 -42.41 12.23
N ILE A 471 2.41 -43.70 11.97
CA ILE A 471 3.20 -44.21 10.83
C ILE A 471 2.33 -44.36 9.56
N GLY A 472 1.02 -44.55 9.72
CA GLY A 472 0.06 -44.71 8.61
C GLY A 472 -0.41 -43.37 8.01
N LYS A 473 0.01 -42.26 8.57
CA LYS A 473 -0.18 -40.88 8.03
C LYS A 473 1.06 -40.44 7.29
#